data_d5f9ef1c9b4322a8deff5f966cbc435d
#
_entry.id   d5f9ef1c9b4322a8deff5f966cbc435d
#
_cell.length_a   1.000
_cell.length_b   1.000
_cell.length_c   1.000
_cell.angle_alpha   90.00
_cell.angle_beta   90.00
_cell.angle_gamma   90.00
#
_symmetry.space_group_name_H-M   'P 1'
#
loop_
_entity.id
_entity.type
_entity.pdbx_description
1 polymer ?
#
loop_
_entity_poly.entity_id
_entity_poly.type
_entity_poly.pdbx_seq_one_letter_code
_entity_poly.pdbx_strand_id
1 'polypeptide(L)'
;MQNSTVEADAILRRAAWRLVPLILAMYIAAFLNRVNVGFAALTMNQDLGFSPEVYGWGTGVFFLGYLVFEVPSNLIMEKVGARIWMARIMITWALVSMAFAFVQGPVMFAVLRFLLGLAEAGFYPGILLYFTYWFPAATRARILALFCMGIPISNILGSPLSSWLLGVEGYGFKGWQWMYLLEGIPTIALGFVALWGLPDNPRKASFLSEKEKDIVMARLASEAKPEVHGFGAMMKDWRVWALMIPDFAIVFGIYALGFWMPQMVHAMGYSIKETGYILMIPYTASLAILWGIGVSSDRTGKRALHFCLSAIVCAVGFMIAALGVGNDVAVIAGFCLAAGGAYSGLATFWSVPPLFLGGTAAAGAFALINCVGNLSGFVGPGLMGWLLQTTGSYTVGMWMCAGVTLSAALSMAALARYCRSR
;
A
#
# COMPACT_ATOMS: atom_id res chain seq x y z
N MET A 1 4.35 3.70 40.43
CA MET A 1 3.76 3.89 39.11
C MET A 1 4.78 4.35 38.05
N GLN A 2 5.63 5.36 38.25
CA GLN A 2 6.63 5.80 37.25
C GLN A 2 7.65 4.71 36.88
N ASN A 3 8.17 3.94 37.85
CA ASN A 3 9.14 2.86 37.53
C ASN A 3 8.53 1.72 36.70
N SER A 4 7.24 1.38 36.92
CA SER A 4 6.57 0.32 36.15
C SER A 4 6.26 0.74 34.70
N THR A 5 6.04 2.02 34.45
CA THR A 5 5.86 2.54 33.08
C THR A 5 7.17 2.56 32.30
N VAL A 6 8.27 2.98 32.92
CA VAL A 6 9.61 2.95 32.31
C VAL A 6 10.05 1.52 31.98
N GLU A 7 9.79 0.57 32.87
CA GLU A 7 10.08 -0.85 32.64
C GLU A 7 9.22 -1.41 31.48
N ALA A 8 7.93 -1.11 31.44
CA ALA A 8 7.05 -1.51 30.34
C ALA A 8 7.50 -0.95 28.99
N ASP A 9 7.89 0.32 28.93
CA ASP A 9 8.36 0.95 27.69
C ASP A 9 9.68 0.33 27.18
N ALA A 10 10.58 -0.07 28.08
CA ALA A 10 11.81 -0.79 27.72
C ALA A 10 11.52 -2.17 27.12
N ILE A 11 10.58 -2.93 27.73
CA ILE A 11 10.14 -4.24 27.23
C ILE A 11 9.48 -4.09 25.86
N LEU A 12 8.56 -3.12 25.71
CA LEU A 12 7.87 -2.85 24.45
C LEU A 12 8.84 -2.45 23.33
N ARG A 13 9.86 -1.64 23.64
CA ARG A 13 10.90 -1.28 22.68
C ARG A 13 11.71 -2.50 22.23
N ARG A 14 12.07 -3.40 23.14
CA ARG A 14 12.75 -4.66 22.79
C ARG A 14 11.86 -5.56 21.92
N ALA A 15 10.57 -5.67 22.23
CA ALA A 15 9.61 -6.38 21.43
C ALA A 15 9.47 -5.76 20.03
N ALA A 16 9.42 -4.41 19.93
CA ALA A 16 9.35 -3.71 18.66
C ALA A 16 10.58 -4.00 17.79
N TRP A 17 11.80 -3.93 18.35
CA TRP A 17 13.03 -4.26 17.62
C TRP A 17 13.09 -5.70 17.11
N ARG A 18 12.36 -6.62 17.74
CA ARG A 18 12.30 -8.01 17.31
C ARG A 18 11.22 -8.30 16.29
N LEU A 19 10.05 -7.68 16.42
CA LEU A 19 8.88 -7.97 15.59
C LEU A 19 8.78 -7.07 14.36
N VAL A 20 9.03 -5.76 14.53
CA VAL A 20 8.80 -4.77 13.46
C VAL A 20 9.70 -4.99 12.24
N PRO A 21 11.01 -5.31 12.36
CA PRO A 21 11.83 -5.56 11.17
C PRO A 21 11.35 -6.74 10.32
N LEU A 22 10.90 -7.83 10.95
CA LEU A 22 10.35 -8.98 10.25
C LEU A 22 9.05 -8.60 9.53
N ILE A 23 8.13 -7.91 10.22
CA ILE A 23 6.86 -7.48 9.63
C ILE A 23 7.10 -6.47 8.50
N LEU A 24 8.08 -5.58 8.64
CA LEU A 24 8.46 -4.63 7.60
C LEU A 24 9.04 -5.36 6.38
N ALA A 25 9.89 -6.35 6.57
CA ALA A 25 10.41 -7.18 5.48
C ALA A 25 9.28 -7.94 4.76
N MET A 26 8.33 -8.50 5.51
CA MET A 26 7.13 -9.12 4.95
C MET A 26 6.30 -8.13 4.13
N TYR A 27 6.14 -6.90 4.61
CA TYR A 27 5.40 -5.85 3.90
C TYR A 27 6.10 -5.36 2.64
N ILE A 28 7.43 -5.21 2.70
CA ILE A 28 8.23 -4.85 1.52
C ILE A 28 8.09 -5.95 0.44
N ALA A 29 8.19 -7.22 0.82
CA ALA A 29 7.99 -8.34 -0.09
C ALA A 29 6.56 -8.36 -0.67
N ALA A 30 5.55 -8.05 0.15
CA ALA A 30 4.17 -7.92 -0.27
C ALA A 30 4.01 -6.87 -1.36
N PHE A 31 4.51 -5.68 -1.09
CA PHE A 31 4.34 -4.56 -2.00
C PHE A 31 5.12 -4.74 -3.29
N LEU A 32 6.31 -5.36 -3.22
CA LEU A 32 7.10 -5.72 -4.38
C LEU A 32 6.31 -6.67 -5.30
N ASN A 33 5.76 -7.76 -4.77
CA ASN A 33 4.96 -8.72 -5.53
C ASN A 33 3.62 -8.13 -6.04
N ARG A 34 3.11 -7.05 -5.43
CA ARG A 34 1.90 -6.37 -5.89
C ARG A 34 2.15 -5.53 -7.15
N VAL A 35 3.30 -4.85 -7.21
CA VAL A 35 3.61 -3.88 -8.28
C VAL A 35 4.52 -4.44 -9.36
N ASN A 36 5.14 -5.61 -9.17
CA ASN A 36 6.03 -6.25 -10.15
C ASN A 36 5.37 -6.47 -11.52
N VAL A 37 4.05 -6.60 -11.57
CA VAL A 37 3.28 -6.68 -12.82
C VAL A 37 3.50 -5.44 -13.70
N GLY A 38 3.79 -4.26 -13.12
CA GLY A 38 4.16 -3.06 -13.87
C GLY A 38 5.47 -3.21 -14.62
N PHE A 39 6.46 -3.93 -14.05
CA PHE A 39 7.70 -4.30 -14.73
C PHE A 39 7.50 -5.45 -15.70
N ALA A 40 6.77 -6.51 -15.30
CA ALA A 40 6.44 -7.61 -16.19
C ALA A 40 5.83 -7.14 -17.50
N ALA A 41 4.96 -6.12 -17.44
CA ALA A 41 4.29 -5.54 -18.60
C ALA A 41 5.24 -5.08 -19.71
N LEU A 42 6.48 -4.71 -19.39
CA LEU A 42 7.46 -4.24 -20.37
C LEU A 42 7.80 -5.30 -21.43
N THR A 43 7.66 -6.57 -21.09
CA THR A 43 7.94 -7.69 -22.01
C THR A 43 6.76 -8.65 -22.11
N MET A 44 6.07 -8.92 -21.01
CA MET A 44 4.93 -9.85 -20.95
C MET A 44 3.78 -9.46 -21.89
N ASN A 45 3.44 -8.16 -21.94
CA ASN A 45 2.33 -7.70 -22.79
C ASN A 45 2.58 -7.98 -24.26
N GLN A 46 3.81 -7.77 -24.74
CA GLN A 46 4.20 -8.09 -26.10
C GLN A 46 4.19 -9.60 -26.35
N ASP A 47 4.75 -10.37 -25.42
CA ASP A 47 4.85 -11.83 -25.52
C ASP A 47 3.49 -12.54 -25.56
N LEU A 48 2.52 -12.02 -24.83
CA LEU A 48 1.17 -12.60 -24.70
C LEU A 48 0.13 -11.90 -25.58
N GLY A 49 0.53 -10.85 -26.33
CA GLY A 49 -0.37 -10.07 -27.16
C GLY A 49 -1.43 -9.29 -26.36
N PHE A 50 -1.09 -8.84 -25.15
CA PHE A 50 -2.02 -8.06 -24.33
C PHE A 50 -2.11 -6.61 -24.82
N SER A 51 -3.34 -6.17 -25.06
CA SER A 51 -3.60 -4.75 -25.28
C SER A 51 -3.46 -3.97 -23.97
N PRO A 52 -3.23 -2.64 -24.04
CA PRO A 52 -3.21 -1.78 -22.86
C PRO A 52 -4.48 -1.90 -22.00
N GLU A 53 -5.63 -2.08 -22.63
CA GLU A 53 -6.90 -2.26 -21.92
C GLU A 53 -6.97 -3.60 -21.18
N VAL A 54 -6.57 -4.72 -21.84
CA VAL A 54 -6.49 -6.04 -21.22
C VAL A 54 -5.55 -6.03 -20.02
N TYR A 55 -4.37 -5.42 -20.15
CA TYR A 55 -3.43 -5.27 -19.06
C TYR A 55 -4.03 -4.44 -17.91
N GLY A 56 -4.62 -3.29 -18.21
CA GLY A 56 -5.16 -2.37 -17.21
C GLY A 56 -6.27 -2.99 -16.38
N TRP A 57 -7.33 -3.51 -17.04
CA TRP A 57 -8.44 -4.17 -16.33
C TRP A 57 -7.99 -5.46 -15.66
N GLY A 58 -7.19 -6.28 -16.35
CA GLY A 58 -6.67 -7.52 -15.78
C GLY A 58 -5.86 -7.28 -14.51
N THR A 59 -4.97 -6.26 -14.50
CA THR A 59 -4.22 -5.85 -13.30
C THR A 59 -5.14 -5.42 -12.17
N GLY A 60 -6.19 -4.66 -12.49
CA GLY A 60 -7.16 -4.17 -11.52
C GLY A 60 -8.00 -5.25 -10.85
N VAL A 61 -8.26 -6.38 -11.51
CA VAL A 61 -9.07 -7.50 -10.95
C VAL A 61 -8.53 -8.02 -9.61
N PHE A 62 -7.24 -7.84 -9.33
CA PHE A 62 -6.63 -8.10 -8.02
C PHE A 62 -7.44 -7.47 -6.87
N PHE A 63 -7.84 -6.21 -7.03
CA PHE A 63 -8.54 -5.47 -5.97
C PHE A 63 -9.95 -5.97 -5.71
N LEU A 64 -10.59 -6.58 -6.70
CA LEU A 64 -11.89 -7.24 -6.50
C LEU A 64 -11.74 -8.48 -5.61
N GLY A 65 -10.72 -9.32 -5.87
CA GLY A 65 -10.39 -10.45 -5.02
C GLY A 65 -10.02 -10.02 -3.59
N TYR A 66 -9.22 -8.97 -3.49
CA TYR A 66 -8.80 -8.41 -2.21
C TYR A 66 -10.02 -7.93 -1.39
N LEU A 67 -10.92 -7.16 -2.00
CA LEU A 67 -12.14 -6.64 -1.36
C LEU A 67 -13.04 -7.75 -0.82
N VAL A 68 -13.26 -8.79 -1.61
CA VAL A 68 -14.16 -9.90 -1.24
C VAL A 68 -13.65 -10.64 0.01
N PHE A 69 -12.35 -10.80 0.17
CA PHE A 69 -11.78 -11.64 1.22
C PHE A 69 -11.10 -10.88 2.36
N GLU A 70 -11.01 -9.54 2.31
CA GLU A 70 -10.36 -8.71 3.35
C GLU A 70 -10.98 -8.92 4.73
N VAL A 71 -12.30 -8.79 4.86
CA VAL A 71 -13.01 -8.97 6.12
C VAL A 71 -13.01 -10.43 6.59
N PRO A 72 -13.39 -11.43 5.78
CA PRO A 72 -13.28 -12.83 6.16
C PRO A 72 -11.89 -13.24 6.63
N SER A 73 -10.83 -12.77 5.97
CA SER A 73 -9.44 -13.07 6.31
C SER A 73 -9.09 -12.63 7.72
N ASN A 74 -9.50 -11.40 8.12
CA ASN A 74 -9.23 -10.91 9.47
C ASN A 74 -10.00 -11.66 10.56
N LEU A 75 -11.26 -12.03 10.30
CA LEU A 75 -12.04 -12.84 11.22
C LEU A 75 -11.44 -14.24 11.43
N ILE A 76 -10.86 -14.82 10.37
CA ILE A 76 -10.16 -16.10 10.48
C ILE A 76 -8.87 -15.93 11.27
N MET A 77 -8.12 -14.84 11.06
CA MET A 77 -6.89 -14.54 11.80
C MET A 77 -7.13 -14.44 13.32
N GLU A 78 -8.23 -13.83 13.75
CA GLU A 78 -8.60 -13.77 15.17
C GLU A 78 -8.81 -15.16 15.79
N LYS A 79 -9.35 -16.12 15.02
CA LYS A 79 -9.60 -17.49 15.49
C LYS A 79 -8.38 -18.40 15.45
N VAL A 80 -7.60 -18.31 14.36
CA VAL A 80 -6.46 -19.21 14.07
C VAL A 80 -5.17 -18.71 14.72
N GLY A 81 -5.07 -17.40 14.93
CA GLY A 81 -3.87 -16.71 15.41
C GLY A 81 -3.08 -16.06 14.27
N ALA A 82 -2.41 -14.96 14.61
CA ALA A 82 -1.69 -14.13 13.65
C ALA A 82 -0.51 -14.87 12.99
N ARG A 83 0.23 -15.66 13.77
CA ARG A 83 1.40 -16.42 13.33
C ARG A 83 1.09 -17.33 12.15
N ILE A 84 0.10 -18.21 12.32
CA ILE A 84 -0.27 -19.20 11.31
C ILE A 84 -0.94 -18.50 10.12
N TRP A 85 -1.81 -17.54 10.40
CA TRP A 85 -2.60 -16.90 9.35
C TRP A 85 -1.77 -16.01 8.43
N MET A 86 -0.85 -15.19 8.99
CA MET A 86 0.07 -14.37 8.19
C MET A 86 1.04 -15.21 7.38
N ALA A 87 1.59 -16.30 7.96
CA ALA A 87 2.43 -17.22 7.22
C ALA A 87 1.66 -17.86 6.05
N ARG A 88 0.41 -18.30 6.27
CA ARG A 88 -0.46 -18.83 5.21
C ARG A 88 -0.67 -17.79 4.13
N ILE A 89 -1.00 -16.56 4.49
CA ILE A 89 -1.18 -15.47 3.53
C ILE A 89 0.07 -15.34 2.65
N MET A 90 1.25 -15.21 3.24
CA MET A 90 2.49 -15.02 2.49
C MET A 90 2.81 -16.20 1.56
N ILE A 91 2.69 -17.42 2.05
CA ILE A 91 3.00 -18.63 1.26
C ILE A 91 2.01 -18.77 0.11
N THR A 92 0.70 -18.64 0.38
CA THR A 92 -0.32 -18.82 -0.67
C THR A 92 -0.24 -17.71 -1.72
N TRP A 93 -0.05 -16.47 -1.33
CA TRP A 93 0.09 -15.40 -2.31
C TRP A 93 1.39 -15.54 -3.14
N ALA A 94 2.52 -15.93 -2.51
CA ALA A 94 3.77 -16.14 -3.25
C ALA A 94 3.63 -17.27 -4.28
N LEU A 95 2.95 -18.37 -3.93
CA LEU A 95 2.66 -19.46 -4.87
C LEU A 95 1.79 -18.98 -6.04
N VAL A 96 0.74 -18.19 -5.77
CA VAL A 96 -0.09 -17.61 -6.83
C VAL A 96 0.71 -16.61 -7.67
N SER A 97 1.58 -15.79 -7.05
CA SER A 97 2.48 -14.89 -7.77
C SER A 97 3.43 -15.66 -8.70
N MET A 98 4.03 -16.74 -8.22
CA MET A 98 4.88 -17.60 -9.06
C MET A 98 4.12 -18.28 -10.20
N ALA A 99 2.83 -18.56 -10.01
CA ALA A 99 1.98 -19.14 -11.06
C ALA A 99 1.81 -18.20 -12.27
N PHE A 100 2.05 -16.88 -12.12
CA PHE A 100 2.05 -15.95 -13.26
C PHE A 100 3.12 -16.31 -14.30
N ALA A 101 4.21 -16.97 -13.93
CA ALA A 101 5.21 -17.46 -14.88
C ALA A 101 4.63 -18.40 -15.95
N PHE A 102 3.45 -18.95 -15.74
CA PHE A 102 2.79 -19.89 -16.63
C PHE A 102 1.55 -19.28 -17.34
N VAL A 103 1.35 -17.98 -17.24
CA VAL A 103 0.23 -17.29 -17.92
C VAL A 103 0.35 -17.43 -19.43
N GLN A 104 -0.75 -17.83 -20.07
CA GLN A 104 -0.84 -18.05 -21.53
C GLN A 104 -1.83 -17.11 -22.24
N GLY A 105 -2.62 -16.35 -21.47
CA GLY A 105 -3.63 -15.48 -22.07
C GLY A 105 -4.39 -14.62 -21.05
N PRO A 106 -5.26 -13.72 -21.53
CA PRO A 106 -5.91 -12.71 -20.70
C PRO A 106 -6.83 -13.28 -19.62
N VAL A 107 -7.52 -14.38 -19.89
CA VAL A 107 -8.42 -15.01 -18.90
C VAL A 107 -7.61 -15.57 -17.73
N MET A 108 -6.53 -16.32 -18.02
CA MET A 108 -5.67 -16.87 -16.97
C MET A 108 -5.00 -15.75 -16.17
N PHE A 109 -4.57 -14.67 -16.84
CA PHE A 109 -4.04 -13.48 -16.19
C PHE A 109 -5.03 -12.88 -15.20
N ALA A 110 -6.28 -12.63 -15.63
CA ALA A 110 -7.33 -12.08 -14.77
C ALA A 110 -7.67 -13.01 -13.59
N VAL A 111 -7.79 -14.32 -13.83
CA VAL A 111 -8.05 -15.32 -12.78
C VAL A 111 -6.93 -15.32 -11.74
N LEU A 112 -5.66 -15.36 -12.17
CA LEU A 112 -4.53 -15.33 -11.24
C LEU A 112 -4.45 -13.99 -10.48
N ARG A 113 -4.79 -12.85 -11.11
CA ARG A 113 -4.89 -11.55 -10.43
C ARG A 113 -5.97 -11.57 -9.36
N PHE A 114 -7.13 -12.15 -9.63
CA PHE A 114 -8.20 -12.31 -8.64
C PHE A 114 -7.77 -13.21 -7.48
N LEU A 115 -7.18 -14.38 -7.79
CA LEU A 115 -6.67 -15.31 -6.77
C LEU A 115 -5.55 -14.70 -5.93
N LEU A 116 -4.67 -13.90 -6.55
CA LEU A 116 -3.63 -13.17 -5.84
C LEU A 116 -4.25 -12.19 -4.84
N GLY A 117 -5.30 -11.45 -5.27
CA GLY A 117 -6.05 -10.56 -4.39
C GLY A 117 -6.68 -11.30 -3.21
N LEU A 118 -7.34 -12.44 -3.45
CA LEU A 118 -7.88 -13.30 -2.39
C LEU A 118 -6.79 -13.79 -1.42
N ALA A 119 -5.64 -14.23 -1.96
CA ALA A 119 -4.54 -14.78 -1.17
C ALA A 119 -3.89 -13.73 -0.27
N GLU A 120 -3.71 -12.48 -0.77
CA GLU A 120 -3.10 -11.37 -0.06
C GLU A 120 -4.06 -10.65 0.89
N ALA A 121 -5.38 -10.80 0.65
CA ALA A 121 -6.40 -10.11 1.42
C ALA A 121 -6.26 -10.37 2.93
N GLY A 122 -6.40 -9.30 3.69
CA GLY A 122 -6.24 -9.34 5.15
C GLY A 122 -4.81 -9.23 5.65
N PHE A 123 -3.78 -9.16 4.79
CA PHE A 123 -2.40 -9.00 5.23
C PHE A 123 -2.17 -7.65 5.92
N TYR A 124 -2.47 -6.54 5.24
CA TYR A 124 -2.29 -5.21 5.81
C TYR A 124 -3.16 -4.95 7.03
N PRO A 125 -4.50 -5.12 6.99
CA PRO A 125 -5.33 -4.96 8.18
C PRO A 125 -5.00 -5.98 9.28
N GLY A 126 -4.54 -7.17 8.92
CA GLY A 126 -4.05 -8.16 9.89
C GLY A 126 -2.80 -7.68 10.64
N ILE A 127 -1.87 -7.00 9.97
CA ILE A 127 -0.72 -6.36 10.62
C ILE A 127 -1.19 -5.26 11.57
N LEU A 128 -2.14 -4.42 11.16
CA LEU A 128 -2.70 -3.39 12.02
C LEU A 128 -3.33 -4.00 13.28
N LEU A 129 -4.10 -5.07 13.12
CA LEU A 129 -4.70 -5.81 14.23
C LEU A 129 -3.62 -6.46 15.12
N TYR A 130 -2.60 -7.09 14.53
CA TYR A 130 -1.47 -7.66 15.25
C TYR A 130 -0.76 -6.63 16.13
N PHE A 131 -0.53 -5.42 15.62
CA PHE A 131 0.06 -4.35 16.41
C PHE A 131 -0.81 -3.92 17.59
N THR A 132 -2.13 -4.08 17.54
CA THR A 132 -3.01 -3.82 18.71
C THR A 132 -2.81 -4.84 19.82
N TYR A 133 -2.41 -6.06 19.50
CA TYR A 133 -2.11 -7.09 20.51
C TYR A 133 -0.79 -6.85 21.24
N TRP A 134 0.13 -6.08 20.64
CA TRP A 134 1.48 -5.89 21.12
C TRP A 134 1.79 -4.51 21.67
N PHE A 135 1.21 -3.47 21.11
CA PHE A 135 1.65 -2.11 21.37
C PHE A 135 0.51 -1.18 21.77
N PRO A 136 0.76 -0.35 22.80
CA PRO A 136 -0.13 0.77 23.15
C PRO A 136 -0.29 1.76 22.00
N ALA A 137 -1.40 2.51 21.99
CA ALA A 137 -1.78 3.41 20.90
C ALA A 137 -0.67 4.38 20.48
N ALA A 138 0.02 4.99 21.45
CA ALA A 138 1.11 5.95 21.15
C ALA A 138 2.33 5.28 20.48
N THR A 139 2.71 4.09 20.92
CA THR A 139 3.81 3.30 20.32
C THR A 139 3.40 2.78 18.96
N ARG A 140 2.17 2.28 18.84
CA ARG A 140 1.59 1.79 17.58
C ARG A 140 1.57 2.86 16.49
N ALA A 141 1.20 4.10 16.82
CA ALA A 141 1.20 5.20 15.86
C ALA A 141 2.59 5.47 15.25
N ARG A 142 3.65 5.39 16.07
CA ARG A 142 5.04 5.53 15.60
C ARG A 142 5.48 4.38 14.70
N ILE A 143 5.11 3.15 15.05
CA ILE A 143 5.40 1.96 14.25
C ILE A 143 4.67 2.03 12.91
N LEU A 144 3.42 2.46 12.89
CA LEU A 144 2.64 2.61 11.66
C LEU A 144 3.21 3.70 10.73
N ALA A 145 3.70 4.80 11.28
CA ALA A 145 4.38 5.83 10.50
C ALA A 145 5.64 5.27 9.79
N LEU A 146 6.45 4.48 10.51
CA LEU A 146 7.61 3.79 9.93
C LEU A 146 7.16 2.77 8.86
N PHE A 147 6.06 2.09 9.10
CA PHE A 147 5.49 1.09 8.18
C PHE A 147 5.03 1.69 6.85
N CYS A 148 4.45 2.89 6.87
CA CYS A 148 4.08 3.61 5.64
C CYS A 148 5.27 3.92 4.73
N MET A 149 6.48 4.05 5.27
CA MET A 149 7.70 4.21 4.48
C MET A 149 8.10 2.92 3.73
N GLY A 150 7.55 1.78 4.12
CA GLY A 150 7.79 0.49 3.46
C GLY A 150 7.40 0.48 1.98
N ILE A 151 6.35 1.22 1.59
CA ILE A 151 5.87 1.27 0.20
C ILE A 151 6.93 1.89 -0.74
N PRO A 152 7.38 3.14 -0.54
CA PRO A 152 8.41 3.70 -1.41
C PRO A 152 9.75 2.96 -1.30
N ILE A 153 10.12 2.44 -0.11
CA ILE A 153 11.32 1.59 0.04
C ILE A 153 11.21 0.33 -0.81
N SER A 154 10.06 -0.33 -0.80
CA SER A 154 9.80 -1.50 -1.65
C SER A 154 10.00 -1.19 -3.14
N ASN A 155 9.51 -0.04 -3.60
CA ASN A 155 9.68 0.37 -5.00
C ASN A 155 11.14 0.75 -5.33
N ILE A 156 11.88 1.40 -4.40
CA ILE A 156 13.30 1.72 -4.59
C ILE A 156 14.13 0.44 -4.75
N LEU A 157 13.86 -0.57 -3.93
CA LEU A 157 14.56 -1.86 -4.00
C LEU A 157 14.06 -2.72 -5.15
N GLY A 158 12.76 -2.73 -5.37
CA GLY A 158 12.08 -3.56 -6.37
C GLY A 158 12.37 -3.12 -7.80
N SER A 159 12.40 -1.80 -8.08
CA SER A 159 12.58 -1.31 -9.44
C SER A 159 13.87 -1.83 -10.12
N PRO A 160 15.07 -1.69 -9.53
CA PRO A 160 16.28 -2.24 -10.12
C PRO A 160 16.31 -3.77 -10.10
N LEU A 161 15.75 -4.41 -9.07
CA LEU A 161 15.68 -5.87 -8.96
C LEU A 161 14.81 -6.45 -10.08
N SER A 162 13.56 -5.99 -10.21
CA SER A 162 12.63 -6.48 -11.24
C SER A 162 13.16 -6.22 -12.64
N SER A 163 13.75 -5.03 -12.90
CA SER A 163 14.35 -4.71 -14.20
C SER A 163 15.56 -5.58 -14.53
N TRP A 164 16.38 -5.93 -13.55
CA TRP A 164 17.50 -6.86 -13.74
C TRP A 164 17.00 -8.28 -14.02
N LEU A 165 15.98 -8.75 -13.29
CA LEU A 165 15.39 -10.07 -13.48
C LEU A 165 14.74 -10.23 -14.86
N LEU A 166 14.17 -9.17 -15.43
CA LEU A 166 13.64 -9.18 -16.80
C LEU A 166 14.72 -9.48 -17.87
N GLY A 167 15.98 -9.29 -17.56
CA GLY A 167 17.10 -9.66 -18.43
C GLY A 167 17.63 -11.08 -18.23
N VAL A 168 17.04 -11.87 -17.34
CA VAL A 168 17.44 -13.26 -17.08
C VAL A 168 16.74 -14.16 -18.09
N GLU A 169 17.49 -14.92 -18.87
CA GLU A 169 16.94 -15.91 -19.81
C GLU A 169 17.53 -17.30 -19.53
N GLY A 170 16.78 -18.32 -19.83
CA GLY A 170 17.27 -19.70 -19.74
C GLY A 170 16.18 -20.71 -19.37
N TYR A 171 16.46 -21.98 -19.59
CA TYR A 171 15.57 -23.11 -19.32
C TYR A 171 14.18 -22.99 -19.97
N GLY A 172 14.08 -22.28 -21.09
CA GLY A 172 12.81 -22.09 -21.81
C GLY A 172 11.90 -21.01 -21.21
N PHE A 173 12.31 -20.33 -20.13
CA PHE A 173 11.57 -19.22 -19.55
C PHE A 173 12.14 -17.88 -20.01
N LYS A 174 11.23 -16.91 -20.22
CA LYS A 174 11.53 -15.50 -20.49
C LYS A 174 11.78 -14.71 -19.20
N GLY A 175 12.37 -13.53 -19.30
CA GLY A 175 12.73 -12.73 -18.13
C GLY A 175 11.57 -12.40 -17.19
N TRP A 176 10.38 -12.08 -17.71
CA TRP A 176 9.20 -11.82 -16.88
C TRP A 176 8.73 -13.06 -16.10
N GLN A 177 8.91 -14.26 -16.66
CA GLN A 177 8.60 -15.52 -15.98
C GLN A 177 9.59 -15.78 -14.84
N TRP A 178 10.89 -15.59 -15.10
CA TRP A 178 11.92 -15.66 -14.08
C TRP A 178 11.70 -14.65 -12.95
N MET A 179 11.29 -13.43 -13.28
CA MET A 179 11.00 -12.40 -12.27
C MET A 179 9.93 -12.88 -11.29
N TYR A 180 8.79 -13.39 -11.77
CA TYR A 180 7.75 -13.93 -10.89
C TYR A 180 8.23 -15.11 -10.04
N LEU A 181 8.99 -16.04 -10.62
CA LEU A 181 9.51 -17.20 -9.89
C LEU A 181 10.50 -16.77 -8.80
N LEU A 182 11.47 -15.93 -9.14
CA LEU A 182 12.55 -15.56 -8.23
C LEU A 182 12.10 -14.58 -7.13
N GLU A 183 11.17 -13.68 -7.40
CA GLU A 183 10.60 -12.80 -6.39
C GLU A 183 9.65 -13.52 -5.42
N GLY A 184 9.04 -14.64 -5.85
CA GLY A 184 8.21 -15.47 -4.99
C GLY A 184 9.01 -16.23 -3.92
N ILE A 185 10.24 -16.65 -4.21
CA ILE A 185 11.07 -17.46 -3.29
C ILE A 185 11.33 -16.75 -1.95
N PRO A 186 11.84 -15.51 -1.91
CA PRO A 186 12.03 -14.79 -0.64
C PRO A 186 10.73 -14.61 0.13
N THR A 187 9.61 -14.42 -0.56
CA THR A 187 8.30 -14.26 0.07
C THR A 187 7.85 -15.54 0.76
N ILE A 188 8.04 -16.72 0.13
CA ILE A 188 7.81 -18.02 0.76
C ILE A 188 8.72 -18.20 1.98
N ALA A 189 10.01 -17.89 1.84
CA ALA A 189 10.96 -18.00 2.94
C ALA A 189 10.54 -17.12 4.14
N LEU A 190 10.12 -15.88 3.90
CA LEU A 190 9.59 -14.99 4.94
C LEU A 190 8.31 -15.55 5.56
N GLY A 191 7.44 -16.21 4.78
CA GLY A 191 6.27 -16.90 5.30
C GLY A 191 6.64 -18.00 6.31
N PHE A 192 7.65 -18.80 6.00
CA PHE A 192 8.18 -19.79 6.96
C PHE A 192 8.83 -19.13 8.17
N VAL A 193 9.65 -18.08 7.97
CA VAL A 193 10.24 -17.32 9.09
C VAL A 193 9.16 -16.76 10.02
N ALA A 194 8.03 -16.31 9.49
CA ALA A 194 6.90 -15.83 10.29
C ALA A 194 6.34 -16.90 11.24
N LEU A 195 6.38 -18.20 10.86
CA LEU A 195 5.95 -19.30 11.74
C LEU A 195 6.76 -19.43 13.01
N TRP A 196 8.03 -19.01 13.01
CA TRP A 196 8.89 -19.06 14.20
C TRP A 196 9.12 -17.69 14.83
N GLY A 197 9.08 -16.63 14.02
CA GLY A 197 9.42 -15.28 14.43
C GLY A 197 8.28 -14.45 15.00
N LEU A 198 7.00 -14.78 14.68
CA LEU A 198 5.82 -14.01 15.07
C LEU A 198 4.99 -14.76 16.13
N PRO A 199 5.17 -14.53 17.43
CA PRO A 199 4.23 -15.02 18.43
C PRO A 199 2.89 -14.27 18.32
N ASP A 200 1.75 -14.96 18.50
CA ASP A 200 0.42 -14.39 18.30
C ASP A 200 0.13 -13.17 19.19
N ASN A 201 0.64 -13.19 20.42
CA ASN A 201 0.47 -12.13 21.41
C ASN A 201 1.58 -12.21 22.49
N PRO A 202 1.70 -11.24 23.40
CA PRO A 202 2.73 -11.24 24.44
C PRO A 202 2.72 -12.48 25.33
N ARG A 203 1.55 -13.07 25.62
CA ARG A 203 1.46 -14.29 26.44
C ARG A 203 2.16 -15.49 25.82
N LYS A 204 2.15 -15.58 24.48
CA LYS A 204 2.79 -16.68 23.72
C LYS A 204 4.24 -16.41 23.34
N ALA A 205 4.80 -15.26 23.73
CA ALA A 205 6.16 -14.89 23.38
C ALA A 205 7.21 -15.66 24.21
N SER A 206 8.05 -16.43 23.56
CA SER A 206 9.15 -17.19 24.21
C SER A 206 10.30 -16.30 24.67
N PHE A 207 10.44 -15.10 24.12
CA PHE A 207 11.50 -14.16 24.44
C PHE A 207 11.19 -13.21 25.61
N LEU A 208 9.97 -13.31 26.20
CA LEU A 208 9.56 -12.58 27.38
C LEU A 208 9.48 -13.52 28.58
N SER A 209 9.99 -13.09 29.72
CA SER A 209 9.75 -13.76 31.00
C SER A 209 8.28 -13.61 31.44
N GLU A 210 7.77 -14.45 32.33
CA GLU A 210 6.39 -14.37 32.81
C GLU A 210 6.09 -13.01 33.44
N LYS A 211 7.03 -12.46 34.23
CA LYS A 211 6.90 -11.11 34.79
C LYS A 211 6.76 -10.02 33.73
N GLU A 212 7.57 -10.10 32.66
CA GLU A 212 7.49 -9.13 31.54
C GLU A 212 6.18 -9.26 30.76
N LYS A 213 5.67 -10.49 30.57
CA LYS A 213 4.34 -10.72 29.98
C LYS A 213 3.26 -10.05 30.78
N ASP A 214 3.29 -10.19 32.12
CA ASP A 214 2.30 -9.56 32.99
C ASP A 214 2.35 -8.03 32.94
N ILE A 215 3.55 -7.45 32.93
CA ILE A 215 3.74 -6.00 32.79
C ILE A 215 3.16 -5.48 31.48
N VAL A 216 3.48 -6.14 30.34
CA VAL A 216 2.96 -5.75 29.03
C VAL A 216 1.45 -5.90 28.96
N MET A 217 0.90 -7.01 29.46
CA MET A 217 -0.55 -7.24 29.46
C MET A 217 -1.29 -6.24 30.33
N ALA A 218 -0.75 -5.89 31.50
CA ALA A 218 -1.34 -4.86 32.36
C ALA A 218 -1.32 -3.48 31.67
N ARG A 219 -0.24 -3.15 30.96
CA ARG A 219 -0.12 -1.91 30.19
C ARG A 219 -1.14 -1.83 29.06
N LEU A 220 -1.35 -2.93 28.31
CA LEU A 220 -2.34 -3.00 27.24
C LEU A 220 -3.78 -2.96 27.78
N ALA A 221 -4.04 -3.62 28.92
CA ALA A 221 -5.35 -3.62 29.56
C ALA A 221 -5.74 -2.25 30.14
N SER A 222 -4.77 -1.38 30.48
CA SER A 222 -5.03 -0.03 30.97
C SER A 222 -5.52 0.95 29.89
N GLU A 223 -5.44 0.57 28.60
CA GLU A 223 -6.02 1.36 27.51
C GLU A 223 -7.53 1.10 27.40
N ALA A 224 -8.29 2.18 27.31
CA ALA A 224 -9.74 2.08 27.11
C ALA A 224 -10.03 1.34 25.79
N LYS A 225 -10.75 0.22 25.87
CA LYS A 225 -11.28 -0.45 24.67
C LYS A 225 -12.35 0.44 24.08
N PRO A 226 -12.29 0.76 22.77
CA PRO A 226 -13.39 1.47 22.15
C PRO A 226 -14.68 0.64 22.24
N GLU A 227 -15.79 1.24 22.66
CA GLU A 227 -17.10 0.57 22.61
C GLU A 227 -17.52 0.36 21.15
N VAL A 228 -17.98 -0.83 20.79
CA VAL A 228 -18.39 -1.17 19.41
C VAL A 228 -19.83 -0.71 19.19
N HIS A 229 -20.02 0.41 18.48
CA HIS A 229 -21.34 0.82 18.02
C HIS A 229 -21.65 0.11 16.69
N GLY A 230 -22.92 -0.25 16.47
CA GLY A 230 -23.32 -1.09 15.35
C GLY A 230 -22.99 -0.47 13.97
N PHE A 231 -22.66 -1.33 13.01
CA PHE A 231 -22.37 -1.02 11.60
C PHE A 231 -23.41 -0.06 10.95
N GLY A 232 -24.70 -0.19 11.34
CA GLY A 232 -25.78 0.65 10.84
C GLY A 232 -25.70 2.15 11.20
N ALA A 233 -25.10 2.49 12.35
CA ALA A 233 -24.94 3.89 12.76
C ALA A 233 -23.84 4.57 11.90
N MET A 234 -22.78 3.84 11.56
CA MET A 234 -21.68 4.28 10.73
C MET A 234 -22.15 4.59 9.29
N MET A 235 -22.97 3.72 8.70
CA MET A 235 -23.48 3.89 7.33
C MET A 235 -24.38 5.15 7.17
N LYS A 236 -24.93 5.66 8.27
CA LYS A 236 -25.75 6.88 8.29
C LYS A 236 -24.94 8.18 8.42
N ASP A 237 -23.67 8.09 8.80
CA ASP A 237 -22.82 9.27 8.92
C ASP A 237 -22.28 9.68 7.54
N TRP A 238 -22.81 10.76 6.97
CA TRP A 238 -22.39 11.29 5.68
C TRP A 238 -20.89 11.63 5.61
N ARG A 239 -20.22 11.90 6.75
CA ARG A 239 -18.80 12.20 6.83
C ARG A 239 -17.94 10.98 6.43
N VAL A 240 -18.44 9.78 6.68
CA VAL A 240 -17.78 8.53 6.24
C VAL A 240 -17.75 8.49 4.71
N TRP A 241 -18.88 8.76 4.06
CA TRP A 241 -18.98 8.81 2.60
C TRP A 241 -18.15 9.94 1.99
N ALA A 242 -18.14 11.11 2.64
CA ALA A 242 -17.33 12.24 2.19
C ALA A 242 -15.81 11.97 2.27
N LEU A 243 -15.36 11.18 3.25
CA LEU A 243 -13.94 10.76 3.39
C LEU A 243 -13.51 9.69 2.38
N MET A 244 -14.45 8.93 1.80
CA MET A 244 -14.12 7.95 0.76
C MET A 244 -13.58 8.61 -0.52
N ILE A 245 -14.07 9.80 -0.87
CA ILE A 245 -13.67 10.50 -2.10
C ILE A 245 -12.18 10.87 -2.07
N PRO A 246 -11.67 11.59 -1.05
CA PRO A 246 -10.26 11.92 -1.00
C PRO A 246 -9.34 10.70 -0.84
N ASP A 247 -9.77 9.65 -0.14
CA ASP A 247 -8.99 8.41 -0.04
C ASP A 247 -8.91 7.70 -1.41
N PHE A 248 -10.04 7.47 -2.05
CA PHE A 248 -10.10 6.89 -3.40
C PHE A 248 -9.18 7.65 -4.36
N ALA A 249 -9.25 8.98 -4.36
CA ALA A 249 -8.53 9.79 -5.32
C ALA A 249 -7.01 9.81 -5.08
N ILE A 250 -6.55 9.80 -3.84
CA ILE A 250 -5.11 9.75 -3.55
C ILE A 250 -4.53 8.35 -3.81
N VAL A 251 -5.26 7.30 -3.47
CA VAL A 251 -4.88 5.90 -3.71
C VAL A 251 -4.88 5.58 -5.21
N PHE A 252 -5.79 6.20 -5.97
CA PHE A 252 -5.79 6.15 -7.44
C PHE A 252 -4.44 6.60 -8.02
N GLY A 253 -3.90 7.72 -7.53
CA GLY A 253 -2.59 8.22 -7.96
C GLY A 253 -1.46 7.25 -7.63
N ILE A 254 -1.49 6.60 -6.44
CA ILE A 254 -0.49 5.60 -6.04
C ILE A 254 -0.48 4.40 -7.00
N TYR A 255 -1.65 3.86 -7.33
CA TYR A 255 -1.73 2.70 -8.20
C TYR A 255 -1.46 3.04 -9.68
N ALA A 256 -1.85 4.24 -10.13
CA ALA A 256 -1.47 4.72 -11.45
C ALA A 256 0.07 4.75 -11.61
N LEU A 257 0.79 5.29 -10.61
CA LEU A 257 2.26 5.28 -10.61
C LEU A 257 2.81 3.84 -10.54
N GLY A 258 2.32 3.02 -9.61
CA GLY A 258 2.85 1.68 -9.39
C GLY A 258 2.74 0.76 -10.60
N PHE A 259 1.66 0.84 -11.36
CA PHE A 259 1.41 -0.08 -12.49
C PHE A 259 1.81 0.47 -13.86
N TRP A 260 1.83 1.80 -14.03
CA TRP A 260 2.05 2.40 -15.34
C TRP A 260 3.35 3.19 -15.47
N MET A 261 3.93 3.68 -14.37
CA MET A 261 5.16 4.47 -14.45
C MET A 261 6.34 3.71 -15.08
N PRO A 262 6.54 2.37 -14.86
CA PRO A 262 7.57 1.62 -15.58
C PRO A 262 7.40 1.67 -17.11
N GLN A 263 6.16 1.50 -17.58
CA GLN A 263 5.85 1.57 -19.01
C GLN A 263 6.01 2.99 -19.57
N MET A 264 5.60 4.02 -18.81
CA MET A 264 5.76 5.42 -19.22
C MET A 264 7.23 5.79 -19.37
N VAL A 265 8.09 5.41 -18.41
CA VAL A 265 9.54 5.68 -18.48
C VAL A 265 10.19 4.88 -19.59
N HIS A 266 9.84 3.61 -19.79
CA HIS A 266 10.35 2.82 -20.89
C HIS A 266 9.95 3.39 -22.25
N ALA A 267 8.74 3.93 -22.40
CA ALA A 267 8.26 4.59 -23.62
C ALA A 267 9.02 5.88 -23.97
N MET A 268 9.79 6.45 -23.03
CA MET A 268 10.71 7.57 -23.30
C MET A 268 11.99 7.13 -24.05
N GLY A 269 12.15 5.81 -24.32
CA GLY A 269 13.29 5.26 -25.08
C GLY A 269 14.38 4.64 -24.22
N TYR A 270 14.22 4.60 -22.90
CA TYR A 270 15.17 3.95 -22.00
C TYR A 270 15.08 2.41 -22.08
N SER A 271 16.22 1.75 -21.97
CA SER A 271 16.25 0.29 -21.81
C SER A 271 15.55 -0.15 -20.52
N ILE A 272 15.19 -1.44 -20.44
CA ILE A 272 14.54 -2.01 -19.25
C ILE A 272 15.38 -1.78 -17.99
N LYS A 273 16.72 -1.96 -18.07
CA LYS A 273 17.62 -1.74 -16.94
C LYS A 273 17.66 -0.28 -16.51
N GLU A 274 17.81 0.64 -17.48
CA GLU A 274 17.79 2.10 -17.19
C GLU A 274 16.46 2.51 -16.58
N THR A 275 15.34 2.01 -17.11
CA THR A 275 14.00 2.24 -16.53
C THR A 275 13.97 1.88 -15.03
N GLY A 276 14.52 0.74 -14.65
CA GLY A 276 14.58 0.33 -13.24
C GLY A 276 15.37 1.30 -12.35
N TYR A 277 16.52 1.79 -12.84
CA TYR A 277 17.33 2.77 -12.09
C TYR A 277 16.68 4.15 -12.05
N ILE A 278 16.10 4.61 -13.16
CA ILE A 278 15.41 5.91 -13.23
C ILE A 278 14.24 5.96 -12.25
N LEU A 279 13.50 4.86 -12.12
CA LEU A 279 12.36 4.77 -11.19
C LEU A 279 12.75 4.89 -9.71
N MET A 280 14.02 4.64 -9.35
CA MET A 280 14.49 4.91 -7.99
C MET A 280 14.41 6.41 -7.66
N ILE A 281 14.53 7.31 -8.64
CA ILE A 281 14.55 8.76 -8.43
C ILE A 281 13.21 9.26 -7.86
N PRO A 282 12.04 9.03 -8.53
CA PRO A 282 10.74 9.42 -8.00
C PRO A 282 10.44 8.83 -6.61
N TYR A 283 10.76 7.55 -6.39
CA TYR A 283 10.49 6.91 -5.12
C TYR A 283 11.41 7.41 -4.00
N THR A 284 12.68 7.72 -4.29
CA THR A 284 13.60 8.35 -3.32
C THR A 284 13.16 9.77 -2.99
N ALA A 285 12.80 10.57 -3.99
CA ALA A 285 12.23 11.90 -3.79
C ALA A 285 10.95 11.85 -2.94
N SER A 286 10.12 10.84 -3.15
CA SER A 286 8.88 10.66 -2.39
C SER A 286 9.13 10.44 -0.90
N LEU A 287 10.20 9.75 -0.50
CA LEU A 287 10.58 9.60 0.91
C LEU A 287 10.91 10.94 1.57
N ALA A 288 11.67 11.81 0.87
CA ALA A 288 12.03 13.13 1.38
C ALA A 288 10.78 14.02 1.54
N ILE A 289 9.88 14.01 0.55
CA ILE A 289 8.64 14.79 0.59
C ILE A 289 7.70 14.25 1.69
N LEU A 290 7.54 12.94 1.80
CA LEU A 290 6.76 12.27 2.85
C LEU A 290 7.26 12.65 4.25
N TRP A 291 8.57 12.61 4.46
CA TRP A 291 9.19 12.98 5.73
C TRP A 291 8.96 14.45 6.04
N GLY A 292 9.22 15.35 5.09
CA GLY A 292 9.05 16.79 5.26
C GLY A 292 7.61 17.20 5.58
N ILE A 293 6.64 16.66 4.83
CA ILE A 293 5.21 16.89 5.05
C ILE A 293 4.77 16.29 6.40
N GLY A 294 5.23 15.08 6.74
CA GLY A 294 4.93 14.44 8.02
C GLY A 294 5.38 15.28 9.21
N VAL A 295 6.64 15.70 9.22
CA VAL A 295 7.19 16.56 10.28
C VAL A 295 6.44 17.89 10.39
N SER A 296 6.14 18.53 9.25
CA SER A 296 5.37 19.78 9.23
C SER A 296 3.94 19.58 9.74
N SER A 297 3.30 18.48 9.36
CA SER A 297 1.95 18.11 9.82
C SER A 297 1.92 17.88 11.34
N ASP A 298 2.94 17.22 11.88
CA ASP A 298 3.03 16.96 13.33
C ASP A 298 3.29 18.23 14.13
N ARG A 299 4.16 19.14 13.64
CA ARG A 299 4.46 20.40 14.29
C ARG A 299 3.29 21.38 14.31
N THR A 300 2.54 21.42 13.22
CA THR A 300 1.45 22.40 13.07
C THR A 300 0.09 21.91 13.53
N GLY A 301 -0.11 20.58 13.61
CA GLY A 301 -1.39 19.93 13.92
C GLY A 301 -2.47 20.06 12.82
N LYS A 302 -2.16 20.76 11.72
CA LYS A 302 -3.11 21.06 10.63
C LYS A 302 -3.23 19.89 9.63
N ARG A 303 -3.68 18.72 10.09
CA ARG A 303 -3.71 17.46 9.32
C ARG A 303 -4.40 17.58 7.96
N ALA A 304 -5.63 18.10 7.92
CA ALA A 304 -6.39 18.24 6.67
C ALA A 304 -5.71 19.19 5.66
N LEU A 305 -5.05 20.25 6.14
CA LEU A 305 -4.29 21.16 5.26
C LEU A 305 -3.12 20.41 4.59
N HIS A 306 -2.36 19.62 5.35
CA HIS A 306 -1.21 18.88 4.81
C HIS A 306 -1.66 17.80 3.83
N PHE A 307 -2.81 17.16 4.06
CA PHE A 307 -3.44 16.29 3.07
C PHE A 307 -3.76 17.04 1.76
N CYS A 308 -4.44 18.20 1.86
CA CYS A 308 -4.75 19.00 0.67
C CYS A 308 -3.50 19.43 -0.10
N LEU A 309 -2.44 19.88 0.61
CA LEU A 309 -1.15 20.22 -0.01
C LEU A 309 -0.52 19.01 -0.72
N SER A 310 -0.54 17.84 -0.08
CA SER A 310 -0.04 16.60 -0.67
C SER A 310 -0.79 16.23 -1.95
N ALA A 311 -2.12 16.32 -1.93
CA ALA A 311 -2.95 16.04 -3.10
C ALA A 311 -2.74 17.05 -4.24
N ILE A 312 -2.54 18.32 -3.93
CA ILE A 312 -2.17 19.34 -4.91
C ILE A 312 -0.79 19.06 -5.51
N VAL A 313 0.20 18.73 -4.67
CA VAL A 313 1.55 18.38 -5.15
C VAL A 313 1.50 17.17 -6.07
N CYS A 314 0.69 16.16 -5.74
CA CYS A 314 0.45 14.99 -6.61
C CYS A 314 -0.16 15.40 -7.96
N ALA A 315 -1.21 16.21 -7.95
CA ALA A 315 -1.88 16.69 -9.16
C ALA A 315 -0.93 17.50 -10.05
N VAL A 316 -0.20 18.46 -9.46
CA VAL A 316 0.80 19.28 -10.15
C VAL A 316 1.91 18.39 -10.73
N GLY A 317 2.35 17.36 -10.00
CA GLY A 317 3.31 16.39 -10.50
C GLY A 317 2.84 15.69 -11.77
N PHE A 318 1.61 15.18 -11.81
CA PHE A 318 1.02 14.59 -13.01
C PHE A 318 0.85 15.61 -14.15
N MET A 319 0.48 16.86 -13.83
CA MET A 319 0.38 17.93 -14.85
C MET A 319 1.74 18.24 -15.46
N ILE A 320 2.80 18.36 -14.65
CA ILE A 320 4.17 18.60 -15.14
C ILE A 320 4.63 17.44 -16.01
N ALA A 321 4.38 16.19 -15.60
CA ALA A 321 4.70 15.02 -16.41
C ALA A 321 3.94 15.02 -17.74
N ALA A 322 2.64 15.36 -17.75
CA ALA A 322 1.82 15.42 -18.96
C ALA A 322 2.28 16.53 -19.94
N LEU A 323 2.62 17.71 -19.42
CA LEU A 323 3.12 18.83 -20.21
C LEU A 323 4.58 18.64 -20.65
N GLY A 324 5.34 17.88 -19.89
CA GLY A 324 6.77 17.65 -20.12
C GLY A 324 7.08 16.54 -21.13
N VAL A 325 6.09 15.95 -21.78
CA VAL A 325 6.32 14.89 -22.79
C VAL A 325 7.25 15.41 -23.88
N GLY A 326 8.36 14.65 -24.10
CA GLY A 326 9.48 15.08 -24.96
C GLY A 326 10.64 15.75 -24.22
N ASN A 327 10.49 15.98 -22.90
CA ASN A 327 11.56 16.43 -22.02
C ASN A 327 11.64 15.50 -20.80
N ASP A 328 12.60 14.59 -20.81
CA ASP A 328 12.76 13.55 -19.79
C ASP A 328 12.90 14.12 -18.39
N VAL A 329 13.63 15.22 -18.23
CA VAL A 329 13.84 15.86 -16.91
C VAL A 329 12.51 16.38 -16.37
N ALA A 330 11.66 16.97 -17.20
CA ALA A 330 10.35 17.46 -16.79
C ALA A 330 9.42 16.31 -16.40
N VAL A 331 9.39 15.22 -17.17
CA VAL A 331 8.57 14.04 -16.87
C VAL A 331 9.00 13.40 -15.55
N ILE A 332 10.31 13.16 -15.35
CA ILE A 332 10.84 12.55 -14.13
C ILE A 332 10.60 13.47 -12.91
N ALA A 333 10.81 14.78 -13.05
CA ALA A 333 10.52 15.75 -11.99
C ALA A 333 9.01 15.74 -11.63
N GLY A 334 8.14 15.66 -12.64
CA GLY A 334 6.72 15.49 -12.47
C GLY A 334 6.38 14.22 -11.68
N PHE A 335 7.00 13.09 -11.99
CA PHE A 335 6.81 11.83 -11.24
C PHE A 335 7.36 11.90 -9.82
N CYS A 336 8.45 12.65 -9.57
CA CYS A 336 8.95 12.90 -8.21
C CYS A 336 7.89 13.61 -7.34
N LEU A 337 7.27 14.65 -7.89
CA LEU A 337 6.20 15.38 -7.20
C LEU A 337 4.94 14.53 -7.07
N ALA A 338 4.53 13.82 -8.13
CA ALA A 338 3.35 12.98 -8.11
C ALA A 338 3.47 11.86 -7.05
N ALA A 339 4.60 11.15 -7.02
CA ALA A 339 4.87 10.11 -6.02
C ALA A 339 4.97 10.70 -4.60
N GLY A 340 5.71 11.81 -4.45
CA GLY A 340 5.84 12.51 -3.17
C GLY A 340 4.51 12.95 -2.61
N GLY A 341 3.67 13.56 -3.44
CA GLY A 341 2.33 13.98 -3.08
C GLY A 341 1.40 12.81 -2.75
N ALA A 342 1.41 11.75 -3.55
CA ALA A 342 0.55 10.58 -3.36
C ALA A 342 0.87 9.85 -2.03
N TYR A 343 2.14 9.53 -1.76
CA TYR A 343 2.52 8.82 -0.53
C TYR A 343 2.37 9.70 0.72
N SER A 344 2.68 10.99 0.63
CA SER A 344 2.43 11.94 1.73
C SER A 344 0.94 12.13 1.99
N GLY A 345 0.14 12.15 0.92
CA GLY A 345 -1.31 12.21 0.99
C GLY A 345 -1.88 11.01 1.73
N LEU A 346 -1.47 9.79 1.38
CA LEU A 346 -1.90 8.57 2.07
C LEU A 346 -1.54 8.60 3.55
N ALA A 347 -0.30 8.98 3.90
CA ALA A 347 0.16 9.01 5.28
C ALA A 347 -0.58 10.07 6.11
N THR A 348 -0.84 11.26 5.55
CA THR A 348 -1.57 12.33 6.24
C THR A 348 -3.06 12.05 6.28
N PHE A 349 -3.62 11.37 5.29
CA PHE A 349 -5.05 11.03 5.24
C PHE A 349 -5.49 10.28 6.51
N TRP A 350 -4.79 9.21 6.88
CA TRP A 350 -5.19 8.37 8.03
C TRP A 350 -5.11 9.08 9.39
N SER A 351 -4.54 10.27 9.45
CA SER A 351 -4.60 11.13 10.63
C SER A 351 -5.83 12.06 10.68
N VAL A 352 -6.61 12.13 9.57
CA VAL A 352 -7.76 13.03 9.43
C VAL A 352 -9.08 12.42 9.91
N PRO A 353 -9.47 11.16 9.56
CA PRO A 353 -10.73 10.57 9.99
C PRO A 353 -10.98 10.62 11.50
N PRO A 354 -9.96 10.41 12.39
CA PRO A 354 -10.16 10.54 13.83
C PRO A 354 -10.59 11.94 14.31
N LEU A 355 -10.35 12.98 13.51
CA LEU A 355 -10.77 14.36 13.83
C LEU A 355 -12.28 14.57 13.61
N PHE A 356 -12.90 13.76 12.77
CA PHE A 356 -14.30 13.89 12.37
C PHE A 356 -15.20 12.76 12.87
N LEU A 357 -14.60 11.59 13.06
CA LEU A 357 -15.28 10.37 13.47
C LEU A 357 -14.85 10.01 14.89
N GLY A 358 -15.75 10.17 15.85
CA GLY A 358 -15.52 9.83 17.27
C GLY A 358 -16.08 8.47 17.63
N GLY A 359 -15.55 7.89 18.73
CA GLY A 359 -16.04 6.64 19.30
C GLY A 359 -15.76 5.41 18.45
N THR A 360 -16.54 4.36 18.65
CA THR A 360 -16.34 3.01 18.09
C THR A 360 -16.83 2.85 16.65
N ALA A 361 -17.68 3.76 16.17
CA ALA A 361 -18.04 3.85 14.76
C ALA A 361 -16.82 4.10 13.86
N ALA A 362 -15.74 4.66 14.41
CA ALA A 362 -14.52 4.97 13.68
C ALA A 362 -13.82 3.73 13.07
N ALA A 363 -13.72 2.62 13.81
CA ALA A 363 -13.00 1.43 13.32
C ALA A 363 -13.67 0.81 12.08
N GLY A 364 -14.99 0.68 12.09
CA GLY A 364 -15.73 0.20 10.92
C GLY A 364 -15.71 1.18 9.77
N ALA A 365 -15.76 2.51 10.07
CA ALA A 365 -15.64 3.55 9.06
C ALA A 365 -14.27 3.51 8.37
N PHE A 366 -13.19 3.30 9.11
CA PHE A 366 -11.85 3.16 8.53
C PHE A 366 -11.75 1.97 7.58
N ALA A 367 -12.32 0.82 7.97
CA ALA A 367 -12.36 -0.35 7.09
C ALA A 367 -13.14 -0.06 5.80
N LEU A 368 -14.31 0.57 5.90
CA LEU A 368 -15.13 0.89 4.73
C LEU A 368 -14.47 1.94 3.82
N ILE A 369 -13.85 2.98 4.39
CA ILE A 369 -13.10 3.98 3.64
C ILE A 369 -11.95 3.29 2.90
N ASN A 370 -11.15 2.45 3.58
CA ASN A 370 -10.05 1.70 2.98
C ASN A 370 -10.51 0.77 1.84
N CYS A 371 -11.66 0.09 2.00
CA CYS A 371 -12.23 -0.75 0.95
C CYS A 371 -12.54 0.06 -0.32
N VAL A 372 -13.17 1.22 -0.17
CA VAL A 372 -13.49 2.10 -1.31
C VAL A 372 -12.21 2.71 -1.90
N GLY A 373 -11.25 3.10 -1.06
CA GLY A 373 -9.93 3.55 -1.51
C GLY A 373 -9.23 2.50 -2.36
N ASN A 374 -9.19 1.25 -1.92
CA ASN A 374 -8.59 0.15 -2.68
C ASN A 374 -9.33 -0.15 -4.00
N LEU A 375 -10.63 0.14 -4.12
CA LEU A 375 -11.35 -0.01 -5.39
C LEU A 375 -10.79 0.90 -6.50
N SER A 376 -10.11 2.00 -6.14
CA SER A 376 -9.36 2.83 -7.09
C SER A 376 -8.28 2.05 -7.84
N GLY A 377 -7.72 1.01 -7.21
CA GLY A 377 -6.75 0.10 -7.84
C GLY A 377 -7.37 -0.80 -8.91
N PHE A 378 -8.70 -0.99 -8.92
CA PHE A 378 -9.41 -1.62 -10.04
C PHE A 378 -9.69 -0.58 -11.14
N VAL A 379 -10.24 0.56 -10.78
CA VAL A 379 -10.69 1.59 -11.73
C VAL A 379 -9.51 2.28 -12.40
N GLY A 380 -8.47 2.64 -11.65
CA GLY A 380 -7.34 3.43 -12.13
C GLY A 380 -6.57 2.77 -13.27
N PRO A 381 -6.03 1.56 -13.07
CA PRO A 381 -5.30 0.86 -14.13
C PRO A 381 -6.18 0.56 -15.34
N GLY A 382 -7.44 0.21 -15.14
CA GLY A 382 -8.39 -0.05 -16.21
C GLY A 382 -8.66 1.18 -17.08
N LEU A 383 -8.98 2.32 -16.48
CA LEU A 383 -9.18 3.57 -17.19
C LEU A 383 -7.91 4.05 -17.90
N MET A 384 -6.75 3.90 -17.26
CA MET A 384 -5.47 4.25 -17.86
C MET A 384 -5.20 3.41 -19.11
N GLY A 385 -5.45 2.08 -19.05
CA GLY A 385 -5.31 1.17 -20.19
C GLY A 385 -6.27 1.49 -21.32
N TRP A 386 -7.53 1.76 -21.00
CA TRP A 386 -8.53 2.17 -21.98
C TRP A 386 -8.16 3.49 -22.66
N LEU A 387 -7.73 4.50 -21.90
CA LEU A 387 -7.29 5.79 -22.47
C LEU A 387 -6.07 5.62 -23.37
N LEU A 388 -5.08 4.82 -22.94
CA LEU A 388 -3.91 4.55 -23.76
C LEU A 388 -4.28 3.83 -25.05
N GLN A 389 -5.19 2.86 -25.01
CA GLN A 389 -5.63 2.14 -26.20
C GLN A 389 -6.40 3.03 -27.17
N THR A 390 -7.22 3.94 -26.67
CA THR A 390 -8.06 4.81 -27.52
C THR A 390 -7.32 6.03 -28.06
N THR A 391 -6.37 6.58 -27.30
CA THR A 391 -5.65 7.82 -27.67
C THR A 391 -4.23 7.60 -28.16
N GLY A 392 -3.65 6.40 -27.94
CA GLY A 392 -2.25 6.09 -28.24
C GLY A 392 -1.23 6.84 -27.37
N SER A 393 -1.67 7.53 -26.31
CA SER A 393 -0.79 8.39 -25.50
C SER A 393 -1.05 8.26 -24.00
N TYR A 394 0.02 8.21 -23.22
CA TYR A 394 -0.03 8.30 -21.76
C TYR A 394 -0.45 9.68 -21.24
N THR A 395 -0.33 10.73 -22.07
CA THR A 395 -0.59 12.13 -21.68
C THR A 395 -2.02 12.31 -21.16
N VAL A 396 -3.02 11.75 -21.85
CA VAL A 396 -4.43 11.84 -21.44
C VAL A 396 -4.65 11.16 -20.09
N GLY A 397 -4.03 10.00 -19.89
CA GLY A 397 -4.06 9.30 -18.62
C GLY A 397 -3.42 10.09 -17.47
N MET A 398 -2.31 10.78 -17.71
CA MET A 398 -1.67 11.66 -16.72
C MET A 398 -2.57 12.85 -16.35
N TRP A 399 -3.25 13.47 -17.35
CA TRP A 399 -4.24 14.52 -17.09
C TRP A 399 -5.43 14.01 -16.26
N MET A 400 -5.92 12.80 -16.55
CA MET A 400 -6.95 12.16 -15.74
C MET A 400 -6.46 11.98 -14.29
N CYS A 401 -5.25 11.46 -14.08
CA CYS A 401 -4.66 11.31 -12.73
C CYS A 401 -4.56 12.66 -12.01
N ALA A 402 -4.14 13.72 -12.72
CA ALA A 402 -4.09 15.08 -12.17
C ALA A 402 -5.48 15.57 -11.72
N GLY A 403 -6.51 15.39 -12.54
CA GLY A 403 -7.88 15.76 -12.22
C GLY A 403 -8.45 14.99 -11.02
N VAL A 404 -8.24 13.68 -10.99
CA VAL A 404 -8.69 12.82 -9.89
C VAL A 404 -7.98 13.19 -8.60
N THR A 405 -6.65 13.34 -8.59
CA THR A 405 -5.91 13.71 -7.36
C THR A 405 -6.19 15.14 -6.91
N LEU A 406 -6.48 16.06 -7.82
CA LEU A 406 -6.96 17.41 -7.45
C LEU A 406 -8.33 17.37 -6.76
N SER A 407 -9.22 16.47 -7.19
CA SER A 407 -10.52 16.27 -6.53
C SER A 407 -10.38 15.83 -5.07
N ALA A 408 -9.30 15.12 -4.72
CA ALA A 408 -8.97 14.77 -3.33
C ALA A 408 -8.74 16.03 -2.47
N ALA A 409 -7.99 17.00 -2.99
CA ALA A 409 -7.74 18.25 -2.27
C ALA A 409 -9.02 19.05 -2.09
N LEU A 410 -9.84 19.18 -3.14
CA LEU A 410 -11.08 19.95 -3.13
C LEU A 410 -12.11 19.34 -2.18
N SER A 411 -12.34 18.03 -2.23
CA SER A 411 -13.27 17.32 -1.36
C SER A 411 -12.87 17.40 0.11
N MET A 412 -11.58 17.22 0.42
CA MET A 412 -11.08 17.36 1.78
C MET A 412 -11.17 18.79 2.30
N ALA A 413 -10.86 19.80 1.47
CA ALA A 413 -10.98 21.21 1.85
C ALA A 413 -12.45 21.59 2.13
N ALA A 414 -13.40 21.11 1.32
CA ALA A 414 -14.83 21.31 1.53
C ALA A 414 -15.28 20.66 2.86
N LEU A 415 -14.90 19.41 3.12
CA LEU A 415 -15.20 18.71 4.37
C LEU A 415 -14.65 19.43 5.60
N ALA A 416 -13.38 19.85 5.54
CA ALA A 416 -12.72 20.55 6.65
C ALA A 416 -13.34 21.92 6.94
N ARG A 417 -13.79 22.65 5.91
CA ARG A 417 -14.53 23.92 6.08
C ARG A 417 -15.89 23.69 6.75
N TYR A 418 -16.66 22.72 6.24
CA TYR A 418 -17.97 22.41 6.78
C TYR A 418 -17.92 21.99 8.26
N CYS A 419 -16.94 21.16 8.64
CA CYS A 419 -16.78 20.73 10.03
C CYS A 419 -16.26 21.83 10.97
N ARG A 420 -15.67 22.92 10.47
CA ARG A 420 -15.25 24.08 11.27
C ARG A 420 -16.38 25.09 11.49
N SER A 421 -17.35 25.12 10.60
CA SER A 421 -18.47 26.08 10.66
C SER A 421 -19.61 25.62 11.57
N ARG A 422 -19.50 24.43 12.14
CA ARG A 422 -20.42 23.87 13.14
C ARG A 422 -19.72 23.57 14.46
#